data_3d8f767b6c75f1c44386b3dc7003dd8e
#
_entry.id   3d8f767b6c75f1c44386b3dc7003dd8e
#
_cell.length_a   1.000
_cell.length_b   1.000
_cell.length_c   1.000
_cell.angle_alpha   90.00
_cell.angle_beta   90.00
_cell.angle_gamma   90.00
#
_symmetry.space_group_name_H-M   'P 1'
#
loop_
_entity.id
_entity.type
_entity.pdbx_description
1 polymer ?
#
loop_
_entity_poly.entity_id
_entity_poly.type
_entity_poly.pdbx_seq_one_letter_code
_entity_poly.pdbx_strand_id
1 'polypeptide(L)'
;MLIVRLAMATCIAILWATMASPVSALSLDEAKAMGLVGERTNGYLGAINTSNAEAQALISDINQKRRQAYEDIAKRNRTPQTAVETLAGEKAIQNTKPGNFVEGPGGWMKK
;
A
#
# COMPACT_ATOMS: atom_id res chain seq x y z
N MET A 1 57.80 -29.20 -25.64
CA MET A 1 56.39 -29.18 -26.04
C MET A 1 55.61 -28.24 -25.12
N LEU A 2 55.27 -27.12 -25.60
CA LEU A 2 54.49 -26.16 -24.81
C LEU A 2 53.00 -26.46 -25.03
N ILE A 3 52.35 -26.99 -24.00
CA ILE A 3 50.91 -27.15 -24.05
C ILE A 3 50.32 -25.84 -23.54
N VAL A 4 49.86 -25.02 -24.45
CA VAL A 4 49.08 -23.84 -24.11
C VAL A 4 47.70 -24.32 -23.70
N ARG A 5 47.48 -24.42 -22.40
CA ARG A 5 46.12 -24.60 -21.91
C ARG A 5 45.42 -23.27 -22.00
N LEU A 6 44.60 -23.14 -23.01
CA LEU A 6 43.64 -22.05 -23.07
C LEU A 6 42.62 -22.30 -21.96
N ALA A 7 42.78 -21.58 -20.87
CA ALA A 7 41.74 -21.50 -19.85
C ALA A 7 40.60 -20.67 -20.46
N MET A 8 39.61 -21.35 -21.00
CA MET A 8 38.34 -20.72 -21.30
C MET A 8 37.73 -20.31 -19.97
N ALA A 9 37.95 -19.06 -19.61
CA ALA A 9 37.14 -18.43 -18.58
C ALA A 9 35.74 -18.22 -19.18
N THR A 10 34.88 -19.19 -18.94
CA THR A 10 33.45 -18.98 -19.14
C THR A 10 33.02 -17.95 -18.12
N CYS A 11 32.98 -16.68 -18.52
CA CYS A 11 32.25 -15.68 -17.80
C CYS A 11 30.77 -16.07 -17.87
N ILE A 12 30.31 -16.78 -16.85
CA ILE A 12 28.89 -16.91 -16.59
C ILE A 12 28.46 -15.52 -16.15
N ALA A 13 28.00 -14.72 -17.09
CA ALA A 13 27.24 -13.54 -16.77
C ALA A 13 25.95 -14.04 -16.11
N ILE A 14 25.98 -14.09 -14.79
CA ILE A 14 24.75 -14.25 -14.02
C ILE A 14 23.96 -12.99 -14.28
N LEU A 15 23.08 -13.08 -15.26
CA LEU A 15 22.07 -12.09 -15.48
C LEU A 15 21.17 -12.15 -14.24
N TRP A 16 21.47 -11.31 -13.27
CA TRP A 16 20.50 -10.98 -12.25
C TRP A 16 19.39 -10.24 -13.01
N ALA A 17 18.44 -11.02 -13.49
CA ALA A 17 17.16 -10.46 -13.82
C ALA A 17 16.65 -9.90 -12.48
N THR A 18 16.92 -8.63 -12.24
CA THR A 18 16.15 -7.88 -11.30
C THR A 18 14.73 -7.94 -11.85
N MET A 19 13.99 -8.93 -11.39
CA MET A 19 12.54 -8.86 -11.42
C MET A 19 12.22 -7.61 -10.65
N ALA A 20 12.19 -6.47 -11.35
CA ALA A 20 11.44 -5.36 -10.89
C ALA A 20 10.04 -5.90 -10.72
N SER A 21 9.68 -6.30 -9.47
CA SER A 21 8.29 -6.42 -9.12
C SER A 21 7.63 -5.21 -9.74
N PRO A 22 6.50 -5.33 -10.45
CA PRO A 22 5.71 -4.17 -10.78
C PRO A 22 5.30 -3.59 -9.44
N VAL A 23 6.21 -2.81 -8.85
CA VAL A 23 5.87 -1.88 -7.81
C VAL A 23 4.82 -1.05 -8.50
N SER A 24 3.58 -1.16 -8.03
CA SER A 24 2.60 -0.18 -8.42
C SER A 24 3.31 1.15 -8.36
N ALA A 25 3.53 1.78 -9.51
CA ALA A 25 4.17 3.09 -9.58
C ALA A 25 3.32 4.16 -8.87
N LEU A 26 2.11 3.77 -8.46
CA LEU A 26 1.14 4.61 -7.80
C LEU A 26 1.40 4.64 -6.29
N SER A 27 1.78 5.80 -5.77
CA SER A 27 1.86 6.04 -4.33
C SER A 27 0.47 6.26 -3.75
N LEU A 28 0.35 6.15 -2.43
CA LEU A 28 -0.91 6.45 -1.74
C LEU A 28 -1.31 7.92 -1.93
N ASP A 29 -0.36 8.84 -1.83
CA ASP A 29 -0.63 10.26 -2.00
C ASP A 29 -1.12 10.58 -3.41
N GLU A 30 -0.51 9.97 -4.42
CA GLU A 30 -0.94 10.10 -5.81
C GLU A 30 -2.33 9.53 -6.03
N ALA A 31 -2.59 8.33 -5.50
CA ALA A 31 -3.90 7.69 -5.63
C ALA A 31 -5.01 8.52 -4.98
N LYS A 32 -4.74 9.12 -3.83
CA LYS A 32 -5.67 10.05 -3.17
C LYS A 32 -5.90 11.31 -3.99
N ALA A 33 -4.82 11.92 -4.49
CA ALA A 33 -4.89 13.13 -5.30
C ALA A 33 -5.64 12.93 -6.62
N MET A 34 -5.53 11.74 -7.20
CA MET A 34 -6.24 11.36 -8.43
C MET A 34 -7.70 10.97 -8.17
N GLY A 35 -8.15 10.93 -6.92
CA GLY A 35 -9.52 10.53 -6.58
C GLY A 35 -9.81 9.05 -6.77
N LEU A 36 -8.80 8.20 -6.71
CA LEU A 36 -8.96 6.75 -6.87
C LEU A 36 -9.26 6.04 -5.56
N VAL A 37 -8.75 6.57 -4.46
CA VAL A 37 -8.88 6.01 -3.12
C VAL A 37 -9.20 7.10 -2.11
N GLY A 38 -9.85 6.72 -1.02
CA GLY A 38 -10.16 7.61 0.09
C GLY A 38 -10.08 6.90 1.43
N GLU A 39 -10.12 7.68 2.50
CA GLU A 39 -10.11 7.16 3.86
C GLU A 39 -11.52 6.83 4.33
N ARG A 40 -11.70 5.63 4.86
CA ARG A 40 -12.94 5.20 5.50
C ARG A 40 -12.92 5.45 7.00
N THR A 41 -14.10 5.55 7.56
CA THR A 41 -14.27 5.71 9.03
C THR A 41 -13.77 4.52 9.84
N ASN A 42 -13.66 3.34 9.21
CA ASN A 42 -13.22 2.11 9.86
C ASN A 42 -11.69 1.94 9.95
N GLY A 43 -10.92 2.94 9.54
CA GLY A 43 -9.45 2.88 9.61
C GLY A 43 -8.76 2.33 8.37
N TYR A 44 -9.51 1.97 7.34
CA TYR A 44 -8.98 1.38 6.11
C TYR A 44 -9.23 2.28 4.90
N LEU A 45 -8.47 2.03 3.83
CA LEU A 45 -8.71 2.67 2.55
C LEU A 45 -9.89 2.01 1.82
N GLY A 46 -10.61 2.79 1.04
CA GLY A 46 -11.61 2.30 0.11
C GLY A 46 -11.35 2.80 -1.31
N ALA A 47 -11.86 2.05 -2.29
CA ALA A 47 -11.81 2.44 -3.68
C ALA A 47 -12.94 3.42 -3.99
N ILE A 48 -12.61 4.54 -4.62
CA ILE A 48 -13.59 5.46 -5.19
C ILE A 48 -13.91 5.01 -6.61
N ASN A 49 -12.85 4.69 -7.38
CA ASN A 49 -12.99 4.06 -8.69
C ASN A 49 -12.65 2.57 -8.56
N THR A 50 -13.67 1.72 -8.56
CA THR A 50 -13.53 0.28 -8.38
C THR A 50 -12.96 -0.45 -9.59
N SER A 51 -12.89 0.19 -10.75
CA SER A 51 -12.38 -0.42 -11.98
C SER A 51 -10.87 -0.24 -12.17
N ASN A 52 -10.19 0.55 -11.32
CA ASN A 52 -8.76 0.77 -11.43
C ASN A 52 -7.98 -0.34 -10.70
N ALA A 53 -7.33 -1.21 -11.47
CA ALA A 53 -6.60 -2.36 -10.93
C ALA A 53 -5.40 -1.96 -10.07
N GLU A 54 -4.68 -0.91 -10.41
CA GLU A 54 -3.55 -0.42 -9.60
C GLU A 54 -4.02 0.11 -8.26
N ALA A 55 -5.13 0.84 -8.24
CA ALA A 55 -5.74 1.33 -7.00
C ALA A 55 -6.20 0.17 -6.11
N GLN A 56 -6.81 -0.86 -6.68
CA GLN A 56 -7.23 -2.05 -5.95
C GLN A 56 -6.04 -2.79 -5.32
N ALA A 57 -4.94 -2.95 -6.06
CA ALA A 57 -3.73 -3.57 -5.55
C ALA A 57 -3.10 -2.75 -4.41
N LEU A 58 -3.06 -1.44 -4.55
CA LEU A 58 -2.56 -0.52 -3.53
C LEU A 58 -3.41 -0.60 -2.24
N ILE A 59 -4.72 -0.58 -2.38
CA ILE A 59 -5.66 -0.68 -1.25
C ILE A 59 -5.44 -1.99 -0.50
N SER A 60 -5.36 -3.10 -1.21
CA SER A 60 -5.15 -4.42 -0.61
C SER A 60 -3.86 -4.47 0.20
N ASP A 61 -2.76 -3.99 -0.37
CA ASP A 61 -1.45 -3.97 0.28
C ASP A 61 -1.45 -3.09 1.54
N ILE A 62 -1.93 -1.87 1.43
CA ILE A 62 -1.95 -0.93 2.56
C ILE A 62 -2.90 -1.39 3.66
N ASN A 63 -4.08 -1.88 3.30
CA ASN A 63 -5.05 -2.36 4.29
C ASN A 63 -4.52 -3.58 5.05
N GLN A 64 -3.77 -4.46 4.40
CA GLN A 64 -3.13 -5.58 5.07
C GLN A 64 -2.10 -5.10 6.10
N LYS A 65 -1.26 -4.14 5.74
CA LYS A 65 -0.28 -3.54 6.65
C LYS A 65 -0.94 -2.81 7.81
N ARG A 66 -2.00 -2.08 7.53
CA ARG A 66 -2.78 -1.38 8.57
C ARG A 66 -3.43 -2.35 9.54
N ARG A 67 -4.05 -3.42 9.03
CA ARG A 67 -4.66 -4.45 9.89
C ARG A 67 -3.66 -5.05 10.84
N GLN A 68 -2.47 -5.38 10.36
CA GLN A 68 -1.41 -5.93 11.17
C GLN A 68 -0.94 -4.95 12.25
N ALA A 69 -0.79 -3.68 11.90
CA ALA A 69 -0.44 -2.63 12.85
C ALA A 69 -1.54 -2.45 13.92
N TYR A 70 -2.80 -2.48 13.53
CA TYR A 70 -3.92 -2.34 14.48
C TYR A 70 -4.03 -3.54 15.43
N GLU A 71 -3.80 -4.75 14.93
CA GLU A 71 -3.73 -5.94 15.77
C GLU A 71 -2.63 -5.84 16.83
N ASP A 72 -1.45 -5.39 16.43
CA ASP A 72 -0.31 -5.22 17.35
C ASP A 72 -0.60 -4.17 18.42
N ILE A 73 -1.20 -3.05 18.04
CA ILE A 73 -1.59 -1.99 18.97
C ILE A 73 -2.64 -2.51 19.95
N ALA A 74 -3.66 -3.20 19.46
CA ALA A 74 -4.72 -3.76 20.28
C ALA A 74 -4.19 -4.74 21.31
N LYS A 75 -3.27 -5.63 20.90
CA LYS A 75 -2.63 -6.60 21.80
C LYS A 75 -1.79 -5.91 22.87
N ARG A 76 -0.96 -4.95 22.50
CA ARG A 76 -0.08 -4.23 23.42
C ARG A 76 -0.87 -3.40 24.46
N ASN A 77 -2.00 -2.86 24.07
CA ASN A 77 -2.83 -2.02 24.92
C ASN A 77 -4.00 -2.77 25.56
N ARG A 78 -4.16 -4.04 25.27
CA ARG A 78 -5.28 -4.87 25.78
C ARG A 78 -6.64 -4.23 25.47
N THR A 79 -6.78 -3.72 24.26
CA THR A 79 -8.02 -3.10 23.78
C THR A 79 -8.60 -3.92 22.63
N PRO A 80 -9.92 -3.84 22.37
CA PRO A 80 -10.49 -4.42 21.17
C PRO A 80 -9.88 -3.81 19.91
N GLN A 81 -9.64 -4.62 18.88
CA GLN A 81 -9.11 -4.15 17.61
C GLN A 81 -10.03 -3.10 16.97
N THR A 82 -11.35 -3.27 17.10
CA THR A 82 -12.34 -2.31 16.59
C THR A 82 -12.18 -0.91 17.18
N ALA A 83 -11.76 -0.79 18.43
CA ALA A 83 -11.47 0.50 19.04
C ALA A 83 -10.26 1.17 18.41
N VAL A 84 -9.22 0.40 18.09
CA VAL A 84 -8.04 0.91 17.40
C VAL A 84 -8.40 1.33 15.97
N GLU A 85 -9.17 0.52 15.26
CA GLU A 85 -9.62 0.81 13.90
C GLU A 85 -10.45 2.10 13.83
N THR A 86 -11.38 2.29 14.75
CA THR A 86 -12.20 3.50 14.82
C THR A 86 -11.35 4.74 15.05
N LEU A 87 -10.42 4.69 16.00
CA LEU A 87 -9.53 5.81 16.28
C LEU A 87 -8.60 6.11 15.10
N ALA A 88 -8.07 5.07 14.45
CA ALA A 88 -7.24 5.22 13.28
C ALA A 88 -8.01 5.87 12.12
N GLY A 89 -9.27 5.48 11.92
CA GLY A 89 -10.15 6.08 10.91
C GLY A 89 -10.41 7.56 11.16
N GLU A 90 -10.70 7.94 12.40
CA GLU A 90 -10.87 9.34 12.77
C GLU A 90 -9.61 10.16 12.46
N LYS A 91 -8.44 9.65 12.85
CA LYS A 91 -7.17 10.34 12.61
C LYS A 91 -6.83 10.43 11.12
N ALA A 92 -7.06 9.37 10.36
CA ALA A 92 -6.81 9.36 8.93
C ALA A 92 -7.69 10.38 8.20
N ILE A 93 -8.94 10.51 8.59
CA ILE A 93 -9.86 11.51 8.04
C ILE A 93 -9.42 12.92 8.43
N GLN A 94 -9.07 13.15 9.70
CA GLN A 94 -8.55 14.44 10.14
C GLN A 94 -7.29 14.87 9.40
N ASN A 95 -6.40 13.93 9.13
CA ASN A 95 -5.13 14.19 8.45
C ASN A 95 -5.24 14.20 6.93
N THR A 96 -6.39 13.88 6.37
CA THR A 96 -6.61 13.94 4.93
C THR A 96 -6.49 15.36 4.42
N LYS A 97 -5.74 15.54 3.34
CA LYS A 97 -5.53 16.85 2.72
C LYS A 97 -6.81 17.37 2.09
N PRO A 98 -7.04 18.69 2.09
CA PRO A 98 -8.16 19.30 1.36
C PRO A 98 -8.17 18.87 -0.10
N GLY A 99 -9.35 18.54 -0.61
CA GLY A 99 -9.53 18.05 -1.98
C GLY A 99 -9.46 16.53 -2.14
N ASN A 100 -8.93 15.81 -1.16
CA ASN A 100 -8.94 14.35 -1.15
C ASN A 100 -10.26 13.84 -0.56
N PHE A 101 -10.59 12.57 -0.86
CA PHE A 101 -11.85 11.98 -0.46
C PHE A 101 -11.80 11.32 0.91
N VAL A 102 -12.88 11.46 1.63
CA VAL A 102 -13.16 10.78 2.89
C VAL A 102 -14.56 10.20 2.87
N GLU A 103 -14.79 9.15 3.64
CA GLU A 103 -16.12 8.59 3.80
C GLU A 103 -16.97 9.49 4.70
N GLY A 104 -18.14 9.88 4.19
CA GLY A 104 -19.14 10.65 4.92
C GLY A 104 -20.44 9.86 5.06
N PRO A 105 -21.47 10.44 5.72
CA PRO A 105 -22.76 9.76 5.94
C PRO A 105 -23.47 9.33 4.66
N GLY A 106 -23.27 10.05 3.57
CA GLY A 106 -23.88 9.78 2.28
C GLY A 106 -22.96 9.09 1.27
N GLY A 107 -21.78 8.68 1.66
CA GLY A 107 -20.77 8.09 0.80
C GLY A 107 -19.49 8.93 0.72
N TRP A 108 -18.76 8.82 -0.39
CA TRP A 108 -17.53 9.58 -0.58
C TRP A 108 -17.80 11.08 -0.72
N MET A 109 -17.01 11.86 -0.02
CA MET A 109 -17.06 13.32 -0.10
C MET A 109 -15.65 13.91 -0.12
N LYS A 110 -15.46 15.01 -0.81
CA LYS A 110 -14.21 15.77 -0.77
C LYS A 110 -14.10 16.52 0.55
N LYS A 111 -12.92 16.44 1.10
CA LYS A 111 -12.60 17.23 2.29
C LYS A 111 -12.31 18.69 1.95
#